data_60412609a78abaef3cd0d0c10316ae27
#
_entry.id   60412609a78abaef3cd0d0c10316ae27
#
_cell.length_a   1.000
_cell.length_b   1.000
_cell.length_c   1.000
_cell.angle_alpha   90.00
_cell.angle_beta   90.00
_cell.angle_gamma   90.00
#
_symmetry.space_group_name_H-M   'P 1'
#
loop_
_entity.id
_entity.type
_entity.pdbx_description
1 polymer ?
#
loop_
_entity_poly.entity_id
_entity_poly.type
_entity_poly.pdbx_seq_one_letter_code
_entity_poly.pdbx_strand_id
1 'polypeptide(L)'
;MSEYFEFFFLESVESTNDEIKNLSQNKKTSIALFSEEQTNGKGRSSNKWLSQKGDLTCSFFVSENFNLNDLGKINIMISVCILDALKEIFRNLEVKVKWPNDLYIGEKKLGGILLETKVSKGNIINLIIGVGINLISSPNITKYKTTKITNYVSEINSKKLFLHLSKYIANYFTNFNKIDFKYYKKKWINYSKDFGKKVIIRKNEKIFNGRFKYINDNGELFLETEKKNILKFSFGEIV
;
A
#
# COMPACT_ATOMS: atom_id res chain seq x y z
N MET A 1 -14.46 17.63 -5.31
CA MET A 1 -13.51 16.55 -5.66
C MET A 1 -12.15 17.21 -5.87
N SER A 2 -11.04 16.56 -5.58
CA SER A 2 -9.73 17.20 -5.75
C SER A 2 -9.45 17.35 -7.25
N GLU A 3 -8.99 18.52 -7.66
CA GLU A 3 -8.54 18.80 -9.05
C GLU A 3 -7.28 18.00 -9.43
N TYR A 4 -6.72 17.24 -8.48
CA TYR A 4 -5.46 16.51 -8.63
C TYR A 4 -5.60 15.27 -9.52
N PHE A 5 -6.75 14.55 -9.46
CA PHE A 5 -6.98 13.34 -10.23
C PHE A 5 -8.10 13.48 -11.26
N GLU A 6 -7.86 12.97 -12.46
CA GLU A 6 -8.91 12.56 -13.39
C GLU A 6 -9.46 11.19 -12.93
N PHE A 7 -10.78 11.06 -12.75
CA PHE A 7 -11.41 9.87 -12.17
C PHE A 7 -12.01 8.95 -13.23
N PHE A 8 -11.69 7.65 -13.10
CA PHE A 8 -12.29 6.58 -13.91
C PHE A 8 -12.99 5.57 -13.01
N PHE A 9 -14.20 5.17 -13.43
CA PHE A 9 -15.02 4.16 -12.75
C PHE A 9 -15.40 3.10 -13.75
N LEU A 10 -14.97 1.85 -13.51
CA LEU A 10 -15.20 0.73 -14.40
C LEU A 10 -15.97 -0.37 -13.67
N GLU A 11 -16.77 -1.12 -14.41
CA GLU A 11 -17.50 -2.26 -13.84
C GLU A 11 -16.57 -3.43 -13.60
N SER A 12 -15.71 -3.76 -14.57
CA SER A 12 -14.77 -4.86 -14.48
C SER A 12 -13.50 -4.58 -15.28
N VAL A 13 -12.38 -5.05 -14.77
CA VAL A 13 -11.07 -5.05 -15.44
C VAL A 13 -10.29 -6.31 -15.09
N GLU A 14 -9.29 -6.67 -15.88
CA GLU A 14 -8.36 -7.72 -15.47
C GLU A 14 -7.52 -7.28 -14.26
N SER A 15 -6.89 -6.13 -14.36
CA SER A 15 -6.06 -5.52 -13.31
C SER A 15 -6.17 -4.01 -13.37
N THR A 16 -6.51 -3.38 -12.25
CA THR A 16 -6.57 -1.92 -12.16
C THR A 16 -5.21 -1.25 -12.42
N ASN A 17 -4.10 -1.91 -12.05
CA ASN A 17 -2.75 -1.41 -12.35
C ASN A 17 -2.43 -1.46 -13.84
N ASP A 18 -2.82 -2.52 -14.55
CA ASP A 18 -2.59 -2.60 -15.99
C ASP A 18 -3.48 -1.60 -16.74
N GLU A 19 -4.75 -1.49 -16.33
CA GLU A 19 -5.68 -0.58 -16.98
C GLU A 19 -5.25 0.89 -16.80
N ILE A 20 -4.87 1.30 -15.59
CA ILE A 20 -4.40 2.67 -15.35
C ILE A 20 -3.09 2.97 -16.10
N LYS A 21 -2.24 1.96 -16.32
CA LYS A 21 -1.03 2.08 -17.12
C LYS A 21 -1.36 2.35 -18.59
N ASN A 22 -2.41 1.72 -19.13
CA ASN A 22 -2.90 1.98 -20.47
C ASN A 22 -3.48 3.40 -20.58
N LEU A 23 -4.36 3.77 -19.65
CA LEU A 23 -4.98 5.09 -19.58
C LEU A 23 -3.97 6.23 -19.39
N SER A 24 -2.86 5.98 -18.72
CA SER A 24 -1.83 6.98 -18.41
C SER A 24 -0.85 7.22 -19.57
N GLN A 25 -0.92 6.46 -20.66
CA GLN A 25 -0.05 6.66 -21.81
C GLN A 25 -0.23 8.08 -22.36
N ASN A 26 0.87 8.85 -22.41
CA ASN A 26 0.90 10.25 -22.88
C ASN A 26 0.05 11.24 -22.03
N LYS A 27 -0.44 10.86 -20.87
CA LYS A 27 -1.13 11.76 -19.95
C LYS A 27 -0.15 12.55 -19.09
N LYS A 28 -0.44 13.83 -18.92
CA LYS A 28 0.27 14.75 -18.01
C LYS A 28 -0.48 14.97 -16.70
N THR A 29 -1.69 14.45 -16.59
CA THR A 29 -2.56 14.54 -15.40
C THR A 29 -2.52 13.24 -14.63
N SER A 30 -2.55 13.34 -13.30
CA SER A 30 -2.69 12.17 -12.43
C SER A 30 -4.08 11.56 -12.55
N ILE A 31 -4.17 10.23 -12.44
CA ILE A 31 -5.42 9.47 -12.64
C ILE A 31 -5.73 8.67 -11.39
N ALA A 32 -7.00 8.59 -11.02
CA ALA A 32 -7.53 7.67 -10.03
C ALA A 32 -8.56 6.75 -10.68
N LEU A 33 -8.33 5.45 -10.63
CA LEU A 33 -9.17 4.42 -11.22
C LEU A 33 -9.73 3.50 -10.15
N PHE A 34 -11.05 3.31 -10.17
CA PHE A 34 -11.78 2.33 -9.37
C PHE A 34 -12.45 1.31 -10.30
N SER A 35 -12.39 0.04 -9.93
CA SER A 35 -13.18 -1.01 -10.57
C SER A 35 -14.03 -1.75 -9.55
N GLU A 36 -15.28 -2.09 -9.90
CA GLU A 36 -16.14 -2.90 -9.03
C GLU A 36 -15.65 -4.35 -8.96
N GLU A 37 -15.02 -4.84 -10.03
CA GLU A 37 -14.48 -6.20 -10.13
C GLU A 37 -13.10 -6.19 -10.77
N GLN A 38 -12.23 -7.09 -10.29
CA GLN A 38 -10.92 -7.33 -10.86
C GLN A 38 -10.72 -8.84 -11.02
N THR A 39 -10.57 -9.29 -12.28
CA THR A 39 -10.57 -10.73 -12.60
C THR A 39 -9.19 -11.37 -12.56
N ASN A 40 -8.11 -10.60 -12.74
CA ASN A 40 -6.72 -11.07 -12.74
C ASN A 40 -5.80 -10.12 -11.97
N GLY A 41 -6.20 -9.81 -10.72
CA GLY A 41 -5.48 -8.88 -9.85
C GLY A 41 -4.05 -9.30 -9.56
N LYS A 42 -3.18 -8.30 -9.42
CA LYS A 42 -1.74 -8.47 -9.22
C LYS A 42 -1.33 -8.09 -7.80
N GLY A 43 -0.46 -8.90 -7.22
CA GLY A 43 0.30 -8.62 -6.02
C GLY A 43 1.79 -8.54 -6.31
N ARG A 44 2.61 -8.38 -5.27
CA ARG A 44 4.08 -8.35 -5.39
C ARG A 44 4.62 -9.72 -5.81
N SER A 45 5.80 -9.72 -6.46
CA SER A 45 6.55 -10.94 -6.82
C SER A 45 5.69 -11.98 -7.54
N SER A 46 4.91 -11.54 -8.53
CA SER A 46 4.02 -12.39 -9.34
C SER A 46 2.92 -13.12 -8.57
N ASN A 47 2.65 -12.76 -7.31
CA ASN A 47 1.48 -13.28 -6.61
C ASN A 47 0.20 -12.68 -7.21
N LYS A 48 -0.88 -13.46 -7.17
CA LYS A 48 -2.21 -12.96 -7.54
C LYS A 48 -2.85 -12.23 -6.36
N TRP A 49 -3.60 -11.17 -6.65
CA TRP A 49 -4.54 -10.55 -5.73
C TRP A 49 -5.94 -11.07 -6.05
N LEU A 50 -6.56 -11.74 -5.08
CA LEU A 50 -7.90 -12.29 -5.22
C LEU A 50 -8.90 -11.33 -4.60
N SER A 51 -9.91 -10.91 -5.33
CA SER A 51 -10.99 -10.03 -4.89
C SER A 51 -12.32 -10.48 -5.49
N GLN A 52 -13.42 -10.00 -4.91
CA GLN A 52 -14.76 -10.16 -5.44
C GLN A 52 -15.41 -8.80 -5.66
N LYS A 53 -16.47 -8.75 -6.46
CA LYS A 53 -17.27 -7.54 -6.65
C LYS A 53 -17.70 -7.01 -5.28
N GLY A 54 -17.39 -5.72 -4.99
CA GLY A 54 -17.64 -5.06 -3.72
C GLY A 54 -16.42 -4.94 -2.79
N ASP A 55 -15.32 -5.65 -3.05
CA ASP A 55 -14.02 -5.35 -2.45
C ASP A 55 -13.47 -4.02 -3.00
N LEU A 56 -12.54 -3.39 -2.28
CA LEU A 56 -11.85 -2.23 -2.84
C LEU A 56 -10.74 -2.70 -3.78
N THR A 57 -10.88 -2.38 -5.06
CA THR A 57 -9.84 -2.52 -6.07
C THR A 57 -9.69 -1.21 -6.81
N CYS A 58 -8.56 -0.55 -6.59
CA CYS A 58 -8.28 0.74 -7.22
C CYS A 58 -6.80 0.95 -7.47
N SER A 59 -6.50 1.85 -8.39
CA SER A 59 -5.13 2.27 -8.69
C SER A 59 -5.06 3.78 -8.91
N PHE A 60 -3.88 4.34 -8.62
CA PHE A 60 -3.58 5.75 -8.82
C PHE A 60 -2.33 5.86 -9.69
N PHE A 61 -2.41 6.63 -10.75
CA PHE A 61 -1.24 7.09 -11.51
C PHE A 61 -0.89 8.49 -11.06
N VAL A 62 0.37 8.69 -10.72
CA VAL A 62 0.91 9.98 -10.30
C VAL A 62 1.87 10.47 -11.38
N SER A 63 1.53 11.63 -11.95
CA SER A 63 2.23 12.17 -13.14
C SER A 63 3.55 12.89 -12.81
N GLU A 64 3.81 13.17 -11.53
CA GLU A 64 5.04 13.81 -11.07
C GLU A 64 6.22 12.85 -11.07
N ASN A 65 7.43 13.41 -11.21
CA ASN A 65 8.67 12.67 -11.10
C ASN A 65 9.20 12.70 -9.66
N PHE A 66 9.76 11.56 -9.22
CA PHE A 66 10.36 11.41 -7.90
C PHE A 66 11.76 10.83 -8.02
N ASN A 67 12.62 11.07 -7.01
CA ASN A 67 13.88 10.36 -6.93
C ASN A 67 13.61 8.87 -6.60
N LEU A 68 14.35 7.96 -7.22
CA LEU A 68 14.19 6.53 -6.96
C LEU A 68 14.38 6.18 -5.46
N ASN A 69 15.23 6.93 -4.77
CA ASN A 69 15.45 6.75 -3.32
C ASN A 69 14.21 7.07 -2.47
N ASP A 70 13.24 7.82 -3.00
CA ASP A 70 12.00 8.15 -2.30
C ASP A 70 10.96 7.00 -2.34
N LEU A 71 11.18 5.94 -3.11
CA LEU A 71 10.18 4.87 -3.29
C LEU A 71 9.73 4.24 -1.96
N GLY A 72 10.67 3.91 -1.07
CA GLY A 72 10.33 3.36 0.24
C GLY A 72 9.61 4.38 1.14
N LYS A 73 10.03 5.65 1.09
CA LYS A 73 9.35 6.76 1.74
C LYS A 73 7.91 6.92 1.25
N ILE A 74 7.70 6.92 -0.07
CA ILE A 74 6.37 6.97 -0.69
C ILE A 74 5.50 5.81 -0.19
N ASN A 75 6.02 4.59 -0.15
CA ASN A 75 5.29 3.42 0.34
C ASN A 75 4.82 3.56 1.79
N ILE A 76 5.70 4.05 2.68
CA ILE A 76 5.36 4.36 4.08
C ILE A 76 4.22 5.38 4.15
N MET A 77 4.31 6.44 3.37
CA MET A 77 3.34 7.53 3.41
C MET A 77 1.98 7.13 2.83
N ILE A 78 1.96 6.37 1.72
CA ILE A 78 0.72 5.81 1.18
C ILE A 78 0.04 4.87 2.18
N SER A 79 0.82 4.06 2.90
CA SER A 79 0.28 3.21 3.98
C SER A 79 -0.43 4.06 5.05
N VAL A 80 0.16 5.18 5.44
CA VAL A 80 -0.46 6.11 6.42
C VAL A 80 -1.70 6.77 5.84
N CYS A 81 -1.70 7.20 4.58
CA CYS A 81 -2.89 7.75 3.92
C CYS A 81 -4.07 6.77 3.94
N ILE A 82 -3.80 5.48 3.67
CA ILE A 82 -4.84 4.44 3.72
C ILE A 82 -5.36 4.26 5.15
N LEU A 83 -4.45 4.21 6.14
CA LEU A 83 -4.86 4.09 7.55
C LEU A 83 -5.71 5.27 8.00
N ASP A 84 -5.37 6.49 7.59
CA ASP A 84 -6.13 7.69 7.94
C ASP A 84 -7.51 7.68 7.30
N ALA A 85 -7.61 7.32 6.02
CA ALA A 85 -8.88 7.17 5.32
C ALA A 85 -9.76 6.09 5.97
N LEU A 86 -9.19 4.94 6.34
CA LEU A 86 -9.91 3.88 7.03
C LEU A 86 -10.37 4.31 8.42
N LYS A 87 -9.51 5.00 9.17
CA LYS A 87 -9.84 5.46 10.53
C LYS A 87 -10.92 6.54 10.55
N GLU A 88 -10.97 7.41 9.55
CA GLU A 88 -12.03 8.41 9.42
C GLU A 88 -13.40 7.76 9.23
N ILE A 89 -13.47 6.71 8.38
CA ILE A 89 -14.71 6.00 8.09
C ILE A 89 -15.07 5.00 9.19
N PHE A 90 -14.07 4.28 9.71
CA PHE A 90 -14.23 3.16 10.66
C PHE A 90 -13.46 3.44 11.95
N ARG A 91 -13.98 4.35 12.78
CA ARG A 91 -13.29 4.88 13.99
C ARG A 91 -12.77 3.80 14.96
N ASN A 92 -13.49 2.70 15.08
CA ASN A 92 -13.18 1.62 16.04
C ASN A 92 -12.37 0.46 15.41
N LEU A 93 -11.97 0.59 14.13
CA LEU A 93 -11.26 -0.48 13.45
C LEU A 93 -9.74 -0.34 13.67
N GLU A 94 -9.15 -1.32 14.34
CA GLU A 94 -7.71 -1.35 14.57
C GLU A 94 -6.96 -1.99 13.40
N VAL A 95 -6.66 -1.19 12.38
CA VAL A 95 -5.82 -1.63 11.26
C VAL A 95 -4.36 -1.33 11.58
N LYS A 96 -3.50 -2.32 11.35
CA LYS A 96 -2.04 -2.24 11.49
C LYS A 96 -1.38 -2.39 10.12
N VAL A 97 -0.16 -1.87 9.98
CA VAL A 97 0.69 -2.09 8.81
C VAL A 97 1.75 -3.13 9.11
N LYS A 98 2.00 -4.01 8.16
CA LYS A 98 3.12 -4.95 8.13
C LYS A 98 4.06 -4.56 6.99
N TRP A 99 5.33 -4.34 7.34
CA TRP A 99 6.34 -3.99 6.34
C TRP A 99 6.49 -5.10 5.28
N PRO A 100 6.60 -4.74 4.00
CA PRO A 100 6.68 -3.36 3.52
C PRO A 100 5.32 -2.73 3.18
N ASN A 101 4.26 -3.48 2.89
CA ASN A 101 3.12 -2.97 2.12
C ASN A 101 1.76 -3.63 2.44
N ASP A 102 1.64 -4.33 3.55
CA ASP A 102 0.43 -5.08 3.89
C ASP A 102 -0.35 -4.42 5.03
N LEU A 103 -1.68 -4.54 4.96
CA LEU A 103 -2.62 -4.11 5.99
C LEU A 103 -3.16 -5.33 6.74
N TYR A 104 -3.26 -5.23 8.06
CA TYR A 104 -3.68 -6.32 8.95
C TYR A 104 -4.71 -5.86 9.97
N ILE A 105 -5.58 -6.77 10.40
CA ILE A 105 -6.36 -6.68 11.64
C ILE A 105 -5.99 -7.90 12.46
N GLY A 106 -5.39 -7.67 13.64
CA GLY A 106 -4.77 -8.75 14.40
C GLY A 106 -3.72 -9.50 13.58
N GLU A 107 -3.85 -10.82 13.47
CA GLU A 107 -2.94 -11.68 12.71
C GLU A 107 -3.44 -12.00 11.28
N LYS A 108 -4.51 -11.32 10.82
CA LYS A 108 -5.15 -11.60 9.54
C LYS A 108 -4.91 -10.46 8.56
N LYS A 109 -4.49 -10.81 7.34
CA LYS A 109 -4.29 -9.82 6.27
C LYS A 109 -5.63 -9.28 5.78
N LEU A 110 -5.74 -7.96 5.77
CA LEU A 110 -6.90 -7.21 5.29
C LEU A 110 -6.71 -6.71 3.86
N GLY A 111 -5.50 -6.29 3.52
CA GLY A 111 -5.24 -5.61 2.26
C GLY A 111 -3.77 -5.55 1.90
N GLY A 112 -3.48 -4.94 0.78
CA GLY A 112 -2.11 -4.72 0.32
C GLY A 112 -1.98 -3.54 -0.64
N ILE A 113 -0.76 -3.05 -0.76
CA ILE A 113 -0.36 -1.95 -1.63
C ILE A 113 0.64 -2.50 -2.65
N LEU A 114 0.48 -2.16 -3.91
CA LEU A 114 1.41 -2.51 -4.97
C LEU A 114 1.91 -1.24 -5.65
N LEU A 115 3.19 -0.92 -5.49
CA LEU A 115 3.83 0.16 -6.24
C LEU A 115 4.50 -0.42 -7.49
N GLU A 116 4.17 0.14 -8.64
CA GLU A 116 4.85 -0.13 -9.91
C GLU A 116 5.45 1.19 -10.44
N THR A 117 6.66 1.12 -10.95
CA THR A 117 7.40 2.31 -11.38
C THR A 117 8.05 2.09 -12.74
N LYS A 118 8.10 3.16 -13.53
CA LYS A 118 9.05 3.26 -14.66
C LYS A 118 10.16 4.20 -14.24
N VAL A 119 11.39 3.75 -14.38
CA VAL A 119 12.58 4.51 -13.95
C VAL A 119 13.40 4.93 -15.16
N SER A 120 13.87 6.17 -15.15
CA SER A 120 14.82 6.70 -16.14
C SER A 120 15.83 7.61 -15.45
N LYS A 121 17.12 7.39 -15.70
CA LYS A 121 18.23 8.19 -15.16
C LYS A 121 18.15 8.43 -13.62
N GLY A 122 17.77 7.38 -12.86
CA GLY A 122 17.66 7.46 -11.40
C GLY A 122 16.38 8.11 -10.86
N ASN A 123 15.47 8.54 -11.73
CA ASN A 123 14.19 9.12 -11.36
C ASN A 123 13.03 8.18 -11.71
N ILE A 124 12.02 8.15 -10.85
CA ILE A 124 10.73 7.56 -11.14
C ILE A 124 9.99 8.54 -12.04
N ILE A 125 9.72 8.12 -13.27
CA ILE A 125 9.01 8.92 -14.28
C ILE A 125 7.54 8.49 -14.44
N ASN A 126 7.15 7.34 -13.91
CA ASN A 126 5.77 6.89 -13.78
C ASN A 126 5.66 6.17 -12.44
N LEU A 127 4.69 6.56 -11.64
CA LEU A 127 4.36 5.90 -10.38
C LEU A 127 2.90 5.43 -10.43
N ILE A 128 2.70 4.12 -10.29
CA ILE A 128 1.38 3.51 -10.15
C ILE A 128 1.27 2.92 -8.76
N ILE A 129 0.16 3.20 -8.08
CA ILE A 129 -0.15 2.77 -6.73
C ILE A 129 -1.42 1.94 -6.78
N GLY A 130 -1.30 0.61 -6.74
CA GLY A 130 -2.43 -0.30 -6.59
C GLY A 130 -2.80 -0.48 -5.12
N VAL A 131 -4.08 -0.43 -4.81
CA VAL A 131 -4.62 -0.68 -3.47
C VAL A 131 -5.73 -1.71 -3.56
N GLY A 132 -5.54 -2.83 -2.85
CA GLY A 132 -6.53 -3.86 -2.67
C GLY A 132 -6.90 -4.01 -1.19
N ILE A 133 -8.20 -3.93 -0.85
CA ILE A 133 -8.69 -4.14 0.52
C ILE A 133 -9.89 -5.08 0.47
N ASN A 134 -9.81 -6.13 1.26
CA ASN A 134 -10.90 -7.08 1.45
C ASN A 134 -12.03 -6.41 2.23
N LEU A 135 -13.09 -6.02 1.56
CA LEU A 135 -14.24 -5.39 2.20
C LEU A 135 -15.31 -6.42 2.54
N ILE A 136 -15.69 -7.21 1.56
CA ILE A 136 -16.76 -8.20 1.65
C ILE A 136 -16.26 -9.63 1.46
N SER A 137 -15.10 -9.84 0.85
CA SER A 137 -14.50 -11.16 0.64
C SER A 137 -13.28 -11.38 1.54
N SER A 138 -13.01 -12.63 1.84
CA SER A 138 -11.85 -13.08 2.61
C SER A 138 -11.28 -14.33 1.94
N PRO A 139 -10.42 -14.17 0.92
CA PRO A 139 -9.89 -15.29 0.15
C PRO A 139 -9.16 -16.30 1.03
N ASN A 140 -9.39 -17.60 0.77
CA ASN A 140 -8.67 -18.66 1.46
C ASN A 140 -7.28 -18.81 0.82
N ILE A 141 -6.25 -18.39 1.53
CA ILE A 141 -4.86 -18.41 1.07
C ILE A 141 -4.05 -19.26 2.05
N THR A 142 -3.32 -20.25 1.53
CA THR A 142 -2.56 -21.20 2.35
C THR A 142 -1.40 -20.57 3.12
N LYS A 143 -0.81 -19.49 2.59
CA LYS A 143 0.39 -18.83 3.16
C LYS A 143 0.10 -17.97 4.39
N TYR A 144 -1.11 -17.42 4.52
CA TYR A 144 -1.51 -16.52 5.62
C TYR A 144 -3.02 -16.45 5.75
N LYS A 145 -3.48 -16.16 6.98
CA LYS A 145 -4.90 -15.94 7.23
C LYS A 145 -5.34 -14.58 6.69
N THR A 146 -6.55 -14.50 6.15
CA THR A 146 -7.16 -13.28 5.64
C THR A 146 -8.37 -12.87 6.48
N THR A 147 -8.75 -11.61 6.38
CA THR A 147 -9.99 -11.06 6.96
C THR A 147 -10.60 -10.03 6.02
N LYS A 148 -11.79 -9.57 6.35
CA LYS A 148 -12.55 -8.56 5.61
C LYS A 148 -13.18 -7.54 6.56
N ILE A 149 -13.46 -6.35 6.06
CA ILE A 149 -14.04 -5.25 6.85
C ILE A 149 -15.43 -5.61 7.41
N THR A 150 -16.28 -6.31 6.63
CA THR A 150 -17.63 -6.71 7.06
C THR A 150 -17.66 -7.68 8.24
N ASN A 151 -16.52 -8.22 8.67
CA ASN A 151 -16.44 -8.95 9.95
C ASN A 151 -16.48 -8.02 11.18
N TYR A 152 -16.32 -6.70 11.00
CA TYR A 152 -16.14 -5.72 12.08
C TYR A 152 -17.12 -4.56 11.98
N VAL A 153 -17.72 -4.31 10.81
CA VAL A 153 -18.69 -3.24 10.57
C VAL A 153 -19.84 -3.73 9.72
N SER A 154 -21.04 -3.16 9.92
CA SER A 154 -22.28 -3.60 9.24
C SER A 154 -22.40 -3.05 7.82
N GLU A 155 -21.90 -1.87 7.58
CA GLU A 155 -22.06 -1.20 6.27
C GLU A 155 -20.74 -0.76 5.69
N ILE A 156 -20.58 -1.00 4.38
CA ILE A 156 -19.42 -0.56 3.63
C ILE A 156 -19.81 -0.23 2.19
N ASN A 157 -19.18 0.82 1.67
CA ASN A 157 -19.28 1.22 0.28
C ASN A 157 -17.88 1.43 -0.28
N SER A 158 -17.47 0.54 -1.16
CA SER A 158 -16.12 0.54 -1.77
C SER A 158 -15.82 1.83 -2.53
N LYS A 159 -16.81 2.35 -3.29
CA LYS A 159 -16.67 3.59 -4.04
C LYS A 159 -16.52 4.82 -3.12
N LYS A 160 -17.25 4.85 -1.99
CA LYS A 160 -17.11 5.91 -0.98
C LYS A 160 -15.71 5.86 -0.35
N LEU A 161 -15.22 4.66 0.00
CA LEU A 161 -13.86 4.48 0.52
C LEU A 161 -12.80 4.90 -0.50
N PHE A 162 -12.95 4.53 -1.77
CA PHE A 162 -12.08 4.98 -2.86
C PHE A 162 -12.01 6.51 -2.94
N LEU A 163 -13.14 7.21 -2.92
CA LEU A 163 -13.17 8.67 -2.96
C LEU A 163 -12.50 9.32 -1.74
N HIS A 164 -12.66 8.73 -0.54
CA HIS A 164 -11.94 9.19 0.65
C HIS A 164 -10.44 8.99 0.51
N LEU A 165 -10.01 7.79 0.11
CA LEU A 165 -8.61 7.48 -0.12
C LEU A 165 -7.97 8.40 -1.15
N SER A 166 -8.69 8.70 -2.25
CA SER A 166 -8.24 9.61 -3.29
C SER A 166 -7.94 11.02 -2.76
N LYS A 167 -8.73 11.54 -1.80
CA LYS A 167 -8.48 12.84 -1.15
C LYS A 167 -7.18 12.83 -0.35
N TYR A 168 -6.93 11.79 0.45
CA TYR A 168 -5.71 11.66 1.23
C TYR A 168 -4.48 11.56 0.35
N ILE A 169 -4.54 10.73 -0.70
CA ILE A 169 -3.44 10.56 -1.65
C ILE A 169 -3.19 11.86 -2.44
N ALA A 170 -4.24 12.52 -2.92
CA ALA A 170 -4.12 13.81 -3.60
C ALA A 170 -3.46 14.87 -2.72
N ASN A 171 -3.95 15.04 -1.47
CA ASN A 171 -3.37 15.97 -0.53
C ASN A 171 -1.88 15.67 -0.23
N TYR A 172 -1.55 14.38 -0.14
CA TYR A 172 -0.17 13.96 0.04
C TYR A 172 0.72 14.41 -1.13
N PHE A 173 0.38 14.07 -2.37
CA PHE A 173 1.21 14.41 -3.52
C PHE A 173 1.24 15.92 -3.82
N THR A 174 0.13 16.61 -3.68
CA THR A 174 0.10 18.08 -3.80
C THR A 174 1.08 18.77 -2.84
N ASN A 175 1.33 18.18 -1.68
CA ASN A 175 2.21 18.74 -0.66
C ASN A 175 3.54 18.01 -0.51
N PHE A 176 3.90 17.09 -1.43
CA PHE A 176 5.02 16.16 -1.30
C PHE A 176 6.33 16.83 -0.85
N ASN A 177 6.70 17.95 -1.48
CA ASN A 177 7.94 18.67 -1.17
C ASN A 177 7.91 19.46 0.14
N LYS A 178 6.73 19.62 0.75
CA LYS A 178 6.54 20.37 2.01
C LYS A 178 6.31 19.45 3.22
N ILE A 179 6.18 18.15 2.97
CA ILE A 179 5.81 17.19 4.00
C ILE A 179 7.01 16.86 4.89
N ASP A 180 6.79 16.92 6.20
CA ASP A 180 7.71 16.35 7.17
C ASP A 180 7.56 14.82 7.22
N PHE A 181 8.48 14.12 6.57
CA PHE A 181 8.51 12.65 6.57
C PHE A 181 8.67 12.07 7.99
N LYS A 182 9.30 12.78 8.92
CA LYS A 182 9.46 12.29 10.31
C LYS A 182 8.11 12.08 10.98
N TYR A 183 7.13 12.96 10.70
CA TYR A 183 5.76 12.81 11.19
C TYR A 183 5.13 11.51 10.69
N TYR A 184 5.18 11.26 9.37
CA TYR A 184 4.61 10.06 8.77
C TYR A 184 5.33 8.78 9.23
N LYS A 185 6.65 8.82 9.31
CA LYS A 185 7.46 7.71 9.83
C LYS A 185 7.06 7.35 11.26
N LYS A 186 6.94 8.34 12.17
CA LYS A 186 6.48 8.13 13.54
C LYS A 186 5.07 7.53 13.57
N LYS A 187 4.17 8.03 12.73
CA LYS A 187 2.80 7.54 12.64
C LYS A 187 2.77 6.09 12.12
N TRP A 188 3.53 5.79 11.08
CA TRP A 188 3.65 4.43 10.55
C TRP A 188 4.20 3.45 11.60
N ILE A 189 5.22 3.84 12.36
CA ILE A 189 5.79 3.03 13.46
C ILE A 189 4.71 2.71 14.50
N ASN A 190 3.90 3.67 14.90
CA ASN A 190 2.81 3.46 15.87
C ASN A 190 1.74 2.48 15.37
N TYR A 191 1.52 2.42 14.06
CA TYR A 191 0.60 1.46 13.43
C TYR A 191 1.28 0.16 13.02
N SER A 192 2.61 0.07 13.13
CA SER A 192 3.34 -1.14 12.72
C SER A 192 2.98 -2.32 13.61
N LYS A 193 2.62 -3.43 12.96
CA LYS A 193 2.32 -4.71 13.61
C LYS A 193 3.55 -5.31 14.29
N ASP A 194 4.72 -5.12 13.69
CA ASP A 194 5.92 -5.89 14.00
C ASP A 194 7.09 -5.06 14.54
N PHE A 195 6.94 -3.74 14.62
CA PHE A 195 8.00 -2.86 15.13
C PHE A 195 8.42 -3.23 16.56
N GLY A 196 9.73 -3.34 16.79
CA GLY A 196 10.30 -3.73 18.08
C GLY A 196 10.26 -5.22 18.38
N LYS A 197 9.59 -6.05 17.58
CA LYS A 197 9.47 -7.51 17.78
C LYS A 197 10.61 -8.28 17.11
N LYS A 198 10.79 -9.53 17.54
CA LYS A 198 11.56 -10.50 16.75
C LYS A 198 10.76 -10.86 15.50
N VAL A 199 11.40 -10.77 14.33
CA VAL A 199 10.79 -11.05 13.03
C VAL A 199 11.71 -11.88 12.17
N ILE A 200 11.14 -12.53 11.18
CA ILE A 200 11.83 -13.26 10.14
C ILE A 200 11.64 -12.49 8.83
N ILE A 201 12.73 -12.06 8.20
CA ILE A 201 12.70 -11.41 6.89
C ILE A 201 13.15 -12.40 5.83
N ARG A 202 12.29 -12.59 4.81
CA ARG A 202 12.67 -13.29 3.57
C ARG A 202 13.06 -12.25 2.52
N LYS A 203 14.26 -12.39 1.97
CA LYS A 203 14.75 -11.59 0.85
C LYS A 203 15.35 -12.52 -0.18
N ASN A 204 14.71 -12.63 -1.35
CA ASN A 204 14.95 -13.70 -2.30
C ASN A 204 14.80 -15.06 -1.61
N GLU A 205 15.75 -15.95 -1.74
CA GLU A 205 15.74 -17.27 -1.08
C GLU A 205 16.37 -17.26 0.33
N LYS A 206 16.92 -16.12 0.78
CA LYS A 206 17.60 -15.99 2.06
C LYS A 206 16.65 -15.55 3.17
N ILE A 207 16.85 -16.12 4.36
CA ILE A 207 16.08 -15.85 5.57
C ILE A 207 16.98 -15.18 6.60
N PHE A 208 16.47 -14.11 7.22
CA PHE A 208 17.18 -13.32 8.23
C PHE A 208 16.32 -13.21 9.48
N ASN A 209 16.85 -13.57 10.62
CA ASN A 209 16.19 -13.51 11.92
C ASN A 209 16.76 -12.36 12.74
N GLY A 210 15.90 -11.62 13.41
CA GLY A 210 16.34 -10.53 14.29
C GLY A 210 15.19 -9.70 14.83
N ARG A 211 15.53 -8.59 15.49
CA ARG A 211 14.56 -7.62 15.99
C ARG A 211 14.40 -6.49 15.00
N PHE A 212 13.17 -6.15 14.63
CA PHE A 212 12.86 -4.96 13.84
C PHE A 212 13.18 -3.70 14.66
N LYS A 213 14.31 -3.06 14.39
CA LYS A 213 14.88 -2.00 15.23
C LYS A 213 14.35 -0.61 14.90
N TYR A 214 14.41 -0.23 13.63
CA TYR A 214 13.93 1.07 13.13
C TYR A 214 13.73 1.08 11.61
N ILE A 215 13.13 2.15 11.12
CA ILE A 215 13.05 2.50 9.69
C ILE A 215 13.82 3.82 9.51
N ASN A 216 14.69 3.90 8.49
CA ASN A 216 15.38 5.13 8.14
C ASN A 216 14.48 6.09 7.32
N ASP A 217 15.03 7.23 6.91
CA ASP A 217 14.30 8.24 6.17
C ASP A 217 14.01 7.87 4.70
N ASN A 218 14.58 6.77 4.21
CA ASN A 218 14.26 6.18 2.92
C ASN A 218 13.18 5.08 3.00
N GLY A 219 12.60 4.83 4.19
CA GLY A 219 11.61 3.76 4.38
C GLY A 219 12.21 2.36 4.45
N GLU A 220 13.54 2.23 4.57
CA GLU A 220 14.24 0.96 4.66
C GLU A 220 14.18 0.41 6.10
N LEU A 221 13.94 -0.90 6.22
CA LEU A 221 13.88 -1.60 7.51
C LEU A 221 15.29 -1.98 7.98
N PHE A 222 15.56 -1.76 9.27
CA PHE A 222 16.78 -2.17 9.95
C PHE A 222 16.47 -3.25 10.98
N LEU A 223 17.15 -4.40 10.79
CA LEU A 223 17.04 -5.61 11.61
C LEU A 223 18.29 -5.76 12.47
N GLU A 224 18.13 -5.85 13.79
CA GLU A 224 19.19 -6.18 14.71
C GLU A 224 19.24 -7.71 14.92
N THR A 225 20.30 -8.35 14.47
CA THR A 225 20.51 -9.80 14.64
C THR A 225 20.90 -10.14 16.09
N GLU A 226 20.88 -11.43 16.46
CA GLU A 226 21.32 -11.89 17.79
C GLU A 226 22.78 -11.55 18.09
N LYS A 227 23.62 -11.49 17.05
CA LYS A 227 25.03 -11.06 17.17
C LYS A 227 25.19 -9.53 17.23
N LYS A 228 24.09 -8.76 17.42
CA LYS A 228 24.09 -7.29 17.45
C LYS A 228 24.48 -6.60 16.15
N ASN A 229 24.59 -7.33 15.04
CA ASN A 229 24.79 -6.73 13.72
C ASN A 229 23.49 -6.09 13.23
N ILE A 230 23.61 -4.96 12.56
CA ILE A 230 22.46 -4.27 11.94
C ILE A 230 22.45 -4.57 10.44
N LEU A 231 21.37 -5.18 9.98
CA LEU A 231 21.12 -5.48 8.57
C LEU A 231 20.07 -4.54 8.01
N LYS A 232 20.31 -4.04 6.80
CA LYS A 232 19.43 -3.11 6.09
C LYS A 232 18.64 -3.81 4.98
N PHE A 233 17.33 -3.52 4.91
CA PHE A 233 16.43 -4.07 3.91
C PHE A 233 15.63 -2.97 3.24
N SER A 234 15.88 -2.77 1.93
CA SER A 234 15.07 -1.89 1.06
C SER A 234 13.86 -2.63 0.50
N PHE A 235 13.94 -3.97 0.43
CA PHE A 235 12.86 -4.87 0.00
C PHE A 235 12.96 -6.21 0.72
N GLY A 236 11.87 -6.97 0.67
CA GLY A 236 11.72 -8.27 1.34
C GLY A 236 10.29 -8.45 1.83
N GLU A 237 10.09 -9.44 2.66
CA GLU A 237 8.82 -9.77 3.29
C GLU A 237 9.08 -10.22 4.73
N ILE A 238 8.33 -9.68 5.69
CA ILE A 238 8.25 -10.27 7.03
C ILE A 238 7.34 -11.51 6.92
N VAL A 239 7.81 -12.67 7.31
CA VAL A 239 7.09 -13.94 7.22
C VAL A 239 6.64 -14.45 8.57
#